data_216323c7756a7de52d0147a5d9d8dee7
#
_entry.id   216323c7756a7de52d0147a5d9d8dee7
#
_cell.length_a   1.000
_cell.length_b   1.000
_cell.length_c   1.000
_cell.angle_alpha   90.00
_cell.angle_beta   90.00
_cell.angle_gamma   90.00
#
_symmetry.space_group_name_H-M   'P 1'
#
loop_
_entity.id
_entity.type
_entity.pdbx_description
1 polymer ?
#
loop_
_entity_poly.entity_id
_entity_poly.type
_entity_poly.pdbx_seq_one_letter_code
_entity_poly.pdbx_strand_id
1 'polypeptide(L)'
;MNMQIGCSYETMREADLEEVLHNERAVFKHPWSKDFFRLIMSDANNYVITLKKGDSVIGYGGYHFLSQQSDFRLTTKKYERVIHLINIAIQPNQQSRGFGTFLLSTLTDHARSRNGSYCYLEVRPSNSRAITFYGRSGFSLIGLIENYYPQECENALVMGKEITRLVNH
;
A
#
# COMPACT_ATOMS: atom_id res chain seq x y z
N MET A 1 6.48 2.86 -18.17
CA MET A 1 5.51 2.59 -19.25
C MET A 1 5.53 1.10 -19.57
N ASN A 2 4.66 0.27 -18.96
CA ASN A 2 4.56 -1.15 -19.27
C ASN A 2 3.09 -1.49 -19.54
N MET A 3 2.67 -1.33 -20.77
CA MET A 3 1.36 -1.74 -21.29
C MET A 3 1.25 -3.27 -21.54
N GLN A 4 1.96 -4.11 -20.77
CA GLN A 4 1.92 -5.57 -20.92
C GLN A 4 0.90 -6.29 -20.06
N ILE A 5 0.25 -5.60 -19.12
CA ILE A 5 -0.67 -6.25 -18.16
C ILE A 5 -2.15 -6.02 -18.53
N GLY A 6 -2.44 -5.18 -19.52
CA GLY A 6 -3.83 -4.92 -19.96
C GLY A 6 -4.72 -4.32 -18.84
N CYS A 7 -4.14 -3.48 -17.99
CA CYS A 7 -4.85 -2.77 -16.94
C CYS A 7 -4.44 -1.30 -16.89
N SER A 8 -5.30 -0.45 -16.34
CA SER A 8 -5.09 0.96 -16.07
C SER A 8 -5.22 1.24 -14.57
N TYR A 9 -4.74 2.38 -14.13
CA TYR A 9 -4.99 2.86 -12.77
C TYR A 9 -5.48 4.30 -12.79
N GLU A 10 -6.29 4.64 -11.80
CA GLU A 10 -6.85 5.97 -11.62
C GLU A 10 -6.88 6.33 -10.13
N THR A 11 -6.88 7.63 -9.81
CA THR A 11 -7.20 8.05 -8.43
C THR A 11 -8.60 7.54 -8.07
N MET A 12 -8.71 6.91 -6.89
CA MET A 12 -9.98 6.35 -6.42
C MET A 12 -11.05 7.43 -6.30
N ARG A 13 -12.25 7.13 -6.79
CA ARG A 13 -13.42 8.02 -6.76
C ARG A 13 -14.58 7.39 -6.02
N GLU A 14 -15.55 8.18 -5.61
CA GLU A 14 -16.78 7.70 -4.96
C GLU A 14 -17.47 6.60 -5.79
N ALA A 15 -17.48 6.74 -7.12
CA ALA A 15 -18.08 5.76 -8.03
C ALA A 15 -17.38 4.37 -7.99
N ASP A 16 -16.14 4.31 -7.55
CA ASP A 16 -15.37 3.06 -7.49
C ASP A 16 -15.65 2.27 -6.19
N LEU A 17 -16.25 2.93 -5.17
CA LEU A 17 -16.32 2.38 -3.81
C LEU A 17 -17.12 1.08 -3.70
N GLU A 18 -18.15 0.87 -4.48
CA GLU A 18 -18.92 -0.39 -4.41
C GLU A 18 -18.05 -1.60 -4.81
N GLU A 19 -17.28 -1.47 -5.89
CA GLU A 19 -16.36 -2.52 -6.31
C GLU A 19 -15.15 -2.65 -5.37
N VAL A 20 -14.63 -1.53 -4.85
CA VAL A 20 -13.57 -1.53 -3.84
C VAL A 20 -14.01 -2.27 -2.59
N LEU A 21 -15.20 -2.00 -2.06
CA LEU A 21 -15.75 -2.68 -0.91
C LEU A 21 -16.02 -4.18 -1.15
N HIS A 22 -16.43 -4.53 -2.37
CA HIS A 22 -16.52 -5.94 -2.76
C HIS A 22 -15.14 -6.63 -2.67
N ASN A 23 -14.11 -6.00 -3.23
CA ASN A 23 -12.74 -6.51 -3.19
C ASN A 23 -12.19 -6.56 -1.76
N GLU A 24 -12.46 -5.55 -0.96
CA GLU A 24 -12.05 -5.46 0.45
C GLU A 24 -12.57 -6.66 1.26
N ARG A 25 -13.88 -6.95 1.13
CA ARG A 25 -14.53 -8.10 1.81
C ARG A 25 -13.99 -9.45 1.32
N ALA A 26 -13.56 -9.53 0.07
CA ALA A 26 -13.00 -10.77 -0.50
C ALA A 26 -11.56 -11.04 -0.04
N VAL A 27 -10.82 -10.00 0.35
CA VAL A 27 -9.39 -10.09 0.68
C VAL A 27 -9.15 -10.06 2.19
N PHE A 28 -9.89 -9.25 2.94
CA PHE A 28 -9.63 -9.00 4.35
C PHE A 28 -10.71 -9.55 5.28
N LYS A 29 -10.27 -10.14 6.38
CA LYS A 29 -11.16 -10.65 7.44
C LYS A 29 -11.91 -9.53 8.16
N HIS A 30 -11.28 -8.36 8.31
CA HIS A 30 -11.84 -7.17 8.93
C HIS A 30 -11.83 -6.03 7.88
N PRO A 31 -12.82 -6.01 6.98
CA PRO A 31 -12.87 -5.05 5.89
C PRO A 31 -13.17 -3.65 6.40
N TRP A 32 -12.59 -2.66 5.75
CA TRP A 32 -12.88 -1.26 6.00
C TRP A 32 -14.29 -0.88 5.53
N SER A 33 -14.89 0.07 6.24
CA SER A 33 -16.20 0.60 5.88
C SER A 33 -16.11 1.61 4.72
N LYS A 34 -17.24 1.88 4.08
CA LYS A 34 -17.36 2.91 3.04
C LYS A 34 -16.96 4.29 3.58
N ASP A 35 -17.38 4.62 4.78
CA ASP A 35 -17.06 5.92 5.39
C ASP A 35 -15.58 6.05 5.73
N PHE A 36 -14.91 4.94 6.07
CA PHE A 36 -13.48 4.96 6.26
C PHE A 36 -12.72 5.21 4.95
N PHE A 37 -13.16 4.61 3.84
CA PHE A 37 -12.60 4.93 2.52
C PHE A 37 -12.80 6.40 2.14
N ARG A 38 -14.00 6.96 2.40
CA ARG A 38 -14.27 8.39 2.18
C ARG A 38 -13.35 9.28 3.01
N LEU A 39 -13.13 8.93 4.28
CA LEU A 39 -12.21 9.65 5.16
C LEU A 39 -10.80 9.63 4.58
N ILE A 40 -10.29 8.47 4.16
CA ILE A 40 -8.96 8.35 3.54
C ILE A 40 -8.88 9.17 2.26
N MET A 41 -9.89 9.13 1.40
CA MET A 41 -9.91 9.88 0.14
C MET A 41 -9.98 11.39 0.34
N SER A 42 -10.50 11.87 1.47
CA SER A 42 -10.62 13.29 1.78
C SER A 42 -9.34 13.93 2.34
N ASP A 43 -8.39 13.12 2.81
CA ASP A 43 -7.13 13.63 3.36
C ASP A 43 -6.11 13.87 2.24
N ALA A 44 -5.66 15.12 2.11
CA ALA A 44 -4.69 15.53 1.09
C ALA A 44 -3.30 14.88 1.21
N ASN A 45 -2.97 14.29 2.37
CA ASN A 45 -1.74 13.53 2.57
C ASN A 45 -1.86 12.09 2.06
N ASN A 46 -3.05 11.64 1.72
CA ASN A 46 -3.29 10.31 1.17
C ASN A 46 -3.26 10.34 -0.37
N TYR A 47 -2.73 9.28 -0.93
CA TYR A 47 -2.87 8.97 -2.34
C TYR A 47 -3.42 7.55 -2.47
N VAL A 48 -4.63 7.44 -2.99
CA VAL A 48 -5.35 6.17 -3.11
C VAL A 48 -5.78 5.97 -4.56
N ILE A 49 -5.48 4.81 -5.11
CA ILE A 49 -5.78 4.47 -6.51
C ILE A 49 -6.55 3.17 -6.63
N THR A 50 -7.33 3.06 -7.68
CA THR A 50 -7.92 1.80 -8.16
C THR A 50 -7.14 1.28 -9.35
N LEU A 51 -7.03 -0.03 -9.45
CA LEU A 51 -6.49 -0.76 -10.59
C LEU A 51 -7.65 -1.39 -11.35
N LYS A 52 -7.77 -1.07 -12.64
CA LYS A 52 -8.90 -1.49 -13.48
C LYS A 52 -8.45 -2.39 -14.63
N LYS A 53 -9.30 -3.36 -14.97
CA LYS A 53 -9.18 -4.16 -16.16
C LYS A 53 -10.49 -4.01 -16.97
N GLY A 54 -10.43 -3.28 -18.09
CA GLY A 54 -11.63 -2.70 -18.67
C GLY A 54 -12.26 -1.74 -17.67
N ASP A 55 -13.57 -1.86 -17.45
CA ASP A 55 -14.31 -1.01 -16.50
C ASP A 55 -14.31 -1.54 -15.06
N SER A 56 -13.84 -2.78 -14.83
CA SER A 56 -13.91 -3.43 -13.52
C SER A 56 -12.70 -3.14 -12.64
N VAL A 57 -12.93 -2.82 -11.37
CA VAL A 57 -11.90 -2.63 -10.35
C VAL A 57 -11.40 -4.00 -9.89
N ILE A 58 -10.16 -4.35 -10.25
CA ILE A 58 -9.51 -5.62 -9.89
C ILE A 58 -8.57 -5.50 -8.69
N GLY A 59 -8.34 -4.29 -8.20
CA GLY A 59 -7.50 -4.02 -7.05
C GLY A 59 -7.49 -2.55 -6.69
N TYR A 60 -6.92 -2.25 -5.56
CA TYR A 60 -6.72 -0.87 -5.09
C TYR A 60 -5.57 -0.83 -4.09
N GLY A 61 -5.08 0.34 -3.83
CA GLY A 61 -4.08 0.57 -2.80
C GLY A 61 -3.84 2.05 -2.56
N GLY A 62 -3.15 2.34 -1.48
CA GLY A 62 -2.85 3.71 -1.14
C GLY A 62 -1.75 3.84 -0.09
N TYR A 63 -1.25 5.05 0.03
CA TYR A 63 -0.30 5.43 1.05
C TYR A 63 -0.66 6.79 1.66
N HIS A 64 -0.14 7.01 2.85
CA HIS A 64 -0.18 8.27 3.59
C HIS A 64 1.21 8.88 3.67
N PHE A 65 1.36 10.19 3.40
CA PHE A 65 2.57 10.91 3.75
C PHE A 65 2.56 11.28 5.22
N LEU A 66 3.59 10.91 5.98
CA LEU A 66 3.72 11.36 7.36
C LEU A 66 3.89 12.88 7.42
N SER A 67 3.16 13.51 8.34
CA SER A 67 3.17 14.96 8.53
C SER A 67 4.52 15.46 9.05
N GLN A 68 5.21 14.65 9.85
CA GLN A 68 6.53 14.97 10.43
C GLN A 68 7.43 13.73 10.46
N GLN A 69 8.73 13.92 10.30
CA GLN A 69 9.72 12.84 10.45
C GLN A 69 9.77 12.25 11.88
N SER A 70 9.36 13.01 12.87
CA SER A 70 9.29 12.58 14.27
C SER A 70 8.33 11.41 14.51
N ASP A 71 7.38 11.21 13.59
CA ASP A 71 6.39 10.15 13.70
C ASP A 71 6.97 8.78 13.28
N PHE A 72 8.10 8.79 12.56
CA PHE A 72 8.79 7.57 12.14
C PHE A 72 10.07 7.35 12.95
N ARG A 73 9.99 6.50 13.98
CA ARG A 73 11.08 6.25 14.95
C ARG A 73 11.79 4.91 14.76
N LEU A 74 11.46 4.16 13.72
CA LEU A 74 11.98 2.79 13.54
C LEU A 74 13.36 2.72 12.90
N THR A 75 13.95 3.86 12.55
CA THR A 75 15.33 3.94 12.02
C THR A 75 16.02 5.20 12.53
N THR A 76 17.34 5.14 12.69
CA THR A 76 18.17 6.29 13.05
C THR A 76 18.49 7.17 11.84
N LYS A 77 18.28 6.68 10.63
CA LYS A 77 18.50 7.43 9.40
C LYS A 77 17.37 8.45 9.19
N LYS A 78 17.73 9.67 8.88
CA LYS A 78 16.76 10.72 8.53
C LYS A 78 16.38 10.60 7.07
N TYR A 79 15.09 10.60 6.80
CA TYR A 79 14.52 10.59 5.46
C TYR A 79 13.84 11.92 5.18
N GLU A 80 13.88 12.38 3.94
CA GLU A 80 13.30 13.67 3.54
C GLU A 80 11.77 13.63 3.69
N ARG A 81 11.15 12.55 3.21
CA ARG A 81 9.70 12.35 3.32
C ARG A 81 9.36 10.86 3.38
N VAL A 82 8.62 10.46 4.38
CA VAL A 82 8.24 9.06 4.62
C VAL A 82 6.79 8.84 4.21
N ILE A 83 6.52 7.72 3.55
CA ILE A 83 5.17 7.24 3.29
C ILE A 83 4.87 5.97 4.08
N HIS A 84 3.66 5.89 4.57
CA HIS A 84 3.05 4.70 5.15
C HIS A 84 2.15 4.05 4.09
N LEU A 85 2.50 2.85 3.63
CA LEU A 85 1.62 2.07 2.75
C LEU A 85 0.45 1.54 3.59
N ILE A 86 -0.71 2.17 3.45
CA ILE A 86 -1.86 1.91 4.33
C ILE A 86 -2.67 0.68 3.93
N ASN A 87 -2.74 0.38 2.62
CA ASN A 87 -3.43 -0.80 2.12
C ASN A 87 -2.98 -1.13 0.69
N ILE A 88 -3.06 -2.40 0.33
CA ILE A 88 -2.93 -2.90 -1.03
C ILE A 88 -3.72 -4.21 -1.15
N ALA A 89 -4.62 -4.28 -2.12
CA ALA A 89 -5.45 -5.45 -2.36
C ALA A 89 -5.63 -5.73 -3.85
N ILE A 90 -5.57 -7.01 -4.20
CA ILE A 90 -5.91 -7.51 -5.54
C ILE A 90 -6.97 -8.60 -5.38
N GLN A 91 -8.00 -8.56 -6.20
CA GLN A 91 -9.03 -9.59 -6.25
C GLN A 91 -8.42 -10.99 -6.23
N PRO A 92 -8.96 -11.97 -5.46
CA PRO A 92 -8.38 -13.29 -5.32
C PRO A 92 -8.10 -13.99 -6.66
N ASN A 93 -9.03 -13.90 -7.62
CA ASN A 93 -8.91 -14.50 -8.96
C ASN A 93 -7.93 -13.76 -9.90
N GLN A 94 -7.44 -12.58 -9.51
CA GLN A 94 -6.47 -11.79 -10.26
C GLN A 94 -5.08 -11.80 -9.61
N GLN A 95 -4.93 -12.42 -8.45
CA GLN A 95 -3.64 -12.53 -7.77
C GLN A 95 -2.65 -13.40 -8.55
N SER A 96 -1.35 -13.29 -8.21
CA SER A 96 -0.25 -14.04 -8.83
C SER A 96 -0.03 -13.77 -10.33
N ARG A 97 -0.57 -12.66 -10.85
CA ARG A 97 -0.43 -12.22 -12.25
C ARG A 97 0.40 -10.95 -12.41
N GLY A 98 1.13 -10.54 -11.38
CA GLY A 98 1.95 -9.32 -11.39
C GLY A 98 1.21 -8.03 -11.02
N PHE A 99 -0.11 -8.04 -10.87
CA PHE A 99 -0.89 -6.83 -10.56
C PHE A 99 -0.53 -6.19 -9.22
N GLY A 100 -0.21 -6.98 -8.19
CA GLY A 100 0.25 -6.44 -6.91
C GLY A 100 1.59 -5.71 -7.03
N THR A 101 2.53 -6.26 -7.79
CA THR A 101 3.82 -5.63 -8.07
C THR A 101 3.64 -4.34 -8.86
N PHE A 102 2.77 -4.36 -9.87
CA PHE A 102 2.44 -3.17 -10.66
C PHE A 102 1.83 -2.07 -9.78
N LEU A 103 0.85 -2.41 -8.95
CA LEU A 103 0.20 -1.46 -8.04
C LEU A 103 1.18 -0.86 -7.04
N LEU A 104 2.02 -1.70 -6.41
CA LEU A 104 3.03 -1.25 -5.46
C LEU A 104 4.08 -0.34 -6.13
N SER A 105 4.55 -0.68 -7.33
CA SER A 105 5.48 0.17 -8.07
C SER A 105 4.86 1.52 -8.43
N THR A 106 3.61 1.53 -8.91
CA THR A 106 2.87 2.75 -9.21
C THR A 106 2.77 3.68 -7.99
N LEU A 107 2.41 3.13 -6.82
CA LEU A 107 2.32 3.90 -5.58
C LEU A 107 3.68 4.46 -5.15
N THR A 108 4.74 3.64 -5.18
CA THR A 108 6.08 4.08 -4.79
C THR A 108 6.70 5.06 -5.79
N ASP A 109 6.42 4.92 -7.09
CA ASP A 109 6.87 5.86 -8.12
C ASP A 109 6.17 7.21 -8.00
N HIS A 110 4.86 7.21 -7.73
CA HIS A 110 4.13 8.44 -7.43
C HIS A 110 4.68 9.11 -6.17
N ALA A 111 4.89 8.36 -5.08
CA ALA A 111 5.48 8.92 -3.87
C ALA A 111 6.88 9.52 -4.11
N ARG A 112 7.72 8.83 -4.89
CA ARG A 112 9.05 9.30 -5.30
C ARG A 112 8.98 10.60 -6.10
N SER A 113 8.02 10.75 -7.00
CA SER A 113 7.80 11.99 -7.77
C SER A 113 7.39 13.16 -6.87
N ARG A 114 6.89 12.87 -5.65
CA ARG A 114 6.50 13.83 -4.62
C ARG A 114 7.54 13.93 -3.49
N ASN A 115 8.80 13.59 -3.78
CA ASN A 115 9.94 13.60 -2.86
C ASN A 115 9.84 12.58 -1.71
N GLY A 116 9.01 11.54 -1.85
CA GLY A 116 9.04 10.39 -0.96
C GLY A 116 10.39 9.69 -1.04
N SER A 117 11.02 9.44 0.09
CA SER A 117 12.35 8.83 0.17
C SER A 117 12.37 7.49 0.89
N TYR A 118 11.34 7.20 1.68
CA TYR A 118 11.18 5.94 2.40
C TYR A 118 9.72 5.50 2.44
N CYS A 119 9.51 4.20 2.34
CA CYS A 119 8.18 3.56 2.44
C CYS A 119 8.22 2.49 3.52
N TYR A 120 7.22 2.47 4.41
CA TYR A 120 7.03 1.40 5.37
C TYR A 120 5.58 0.92 5.41
N LEU A 121 5.37 -0.24 6.00
CA LEU A 121 4.08 -0.89 6.18
C LEU A 121 4.08 -1.80 7.41
N GLU A 122 2.89 -2.14 7.90
CA GLU A 122 2.68 -3.20 8.88
C GLU A 122 2.06 -4.42 8.20
N VAL A 123 2.53 -5.60 8.62
CA VAL A 123 2.02 -6.88 8.14
C VAL A 123 1.93 -7.89 9.28
N ARG A 124 0.86 -8.68 9.30
CA ARG A 124 0.69 -9.76 10.29
C ARG A 124 1.75 -10.83 10.09
N PRO A 125 2.38 -11.35 11.17
CA PRO A 125 3.28 -12.51 11.09
C PRO A 125 2.65 -13.73 10.40
N SER A 126 1.36 -13.94 10.59
CA SER A 126 0.61 -15.03 9.96
C SER A 126 0.44 -14.87 8.45
N ASN A 127 0.59 -13.65 7.90
CA ASN A 127 0.46 -13.37 6.47
C ASN A 127 1.77 -13.60 5.70
N SER A 128 2.23 -14.86 5.68
CA SER A 128 3.50 -15.26 5.03
C SER A 128 3.54 -14.89 3.53
N ARG A 129 2.38 -14.88 2.87
CA ARG A 129 2.27 -14.49 1.46
C ARG A 129 2.59 -13.01 1.25
N ALA A 130 2.03 -12.12 2.07
CA ALA A 130 2.32 -10.69 1.98
C ALA A 130 3.78 -10.40 2.38
N ILE A 131 4.30 -11.05 3.43
CA ILE A 131 5.70 -10.92 3.83
C ILE A 131 6.64 -11.30 2.68
N THR A 132 6.37 -12.43 2.01
CA THR A 132 7.15 -12.87 0.85
C THR A 132 7.03 -11.87 -0.31
N PHE A 133 5.84 -11.36 -0.57
CA PHE A 133 5.59 -10.36 -1.62
C PHE A 133 6.37 -9.07 -1.37
N TYR A 134 6.30 -8.52 -0.16
CA TYR A 134 7.03 -7.30 0.19
C TYR A 134 8.55 -7.53 0.20
N GLY A 135 9.03 -8.66 0.72
CA GLY A 135 10.45 -9.02 0.67
C GLY A 135 11.00 -9.08 -0.76
N ARG A 136 10.28 -9.71 -1.69
CA ARG A 136 10.63 -9.73 -3.13
C ARG A 136 10.55 -8.34 -3.77
N SER A 137 9.77 -7.44 -3.21
CA SER A 137 9.67 -6.04 -3.63
C SER A 137 10.71 -5.12 -3.00
N GLY A 138 11.68 -5.69 -2.25
CA GLY A 138 12.81 -4.97 -1.65
C GLY A 138 12.55 -4.39 -0.27
N PHE A 139 11.45 -4.74 0.39
CA PHE A 139 11.21 -4.38 1.78
C PHE A 139 11.97 -5.32 2.71
N SER A 140 12.51 -4.79 3.79
CA SER A 140 13.17 -5.52 4.86
C SER A 140 12.45 -5.32 6.19
N LEU A 141 12.55 -6.29 7.08
CA LEU A 141 12.05 -6.16 8.45
C LEU A 141 12.84 -5.06 9.18
N ILE A 142 12.13 -4.09 9.77
CA ILE A 142 12.73 -2.96 10.49
C ILE A 142 12.22 -2.83 11.92
N GLY A 143 11.18 -3.53 12.30
CA GLY A 143 10.62 -3.47 13.64
C GLY A 143 9.44 -4.40 13.86
N LEU A 144 8.93 -4.35 15.09
CA LEU A 144 7.78 -5.10 15.55
C LEU A 144 6.94 -4.17 16.43
N ILE A 145 5.62 -4.19 16.26
CA ILE A 145 4.67 -3.50 17.14
C ILE A 145 3.84 -4.57 17.84
N GLU A 146 3.92 -4.60 19.16
CA GLU A 146 3.18 -5.57 19.97
C GLU A 146 1.68 -5.25 19.98
N ASN A 147 0.86 -6.30 19.96
CA ASN A 147 -0.62 -6.23 20.07
C ASN A 147 -1.28 -5.28 19.05
N TYR A 148 -0.69 -5.15 17.85
CA TYR A 148 -1.18 -4.24 16.81
C TYR A 148 -2.52 -4.71 16.22
N TYR A 149 -2.75 -6.02 16.15
CA TYR A 149 -3.99 -6.64 15.69
C TYR A 149 -4.70 -7.31 16.87
N PRO A 150 -5.42 -6.54 17.71
CA PRO A 150 -5.97 -7.06 18.95
C PRO A 150 -7.05 -8.15 18.75
N GLN A 151 -7.77 -8.09 17.62
CA GLN A 151 -8.81 -9.07 17.29
C GLN A 151 -8.25 -10.46 16.99
N GLU A 152 -7.02 -10.55 16.49
CA GLU A 152 -6.31 -11.78 16.21
C GLU A 152 -5.24 -12.12 17.25
N CYS A 153 -5.06 -11.25 18.25
CA CYS A 153 -3.96 -11.35 19.22
C CYS A 153 -2.58 -11.44 18.55
N GLU A 154 -2.39 -10.70 17.44
CA GLU A 154 -1.14 -10.69 16.70
C GLU A 154 -0.40 -9.35 16.82
N ASN A 155 0.92 -9.44 16.79
CA ASN A 155 1.81 -8.29 16.60
C ASN A 155 1.79 -7.84 15.12
N ALA A 156 2.37 -6.68 14.82
CA ALA A 156 2.72 -6.33 13.46
C ALA A 156 4.22 -6.42 13.24
N LEU A 157 4.63 -7.08 12.17
CA LEU A 157 5.96 -6.88 11.60
C LEU A 157 5.93 -5.57 10.84
N VAL A 158 6.91 -4.70 11.09
CA VAL A 158 7.08 -3.48 10.31
C VAL A 158 8.16 -3.74 9.27
N MET A 159 7.80 -3.54 8.01
CA MET A 159 8.74 -3.67 6.89
C MET A 159 8.95 -2.32 6.23
N GLY A 160 10.17 -2.03 5.80
CA GLY A 160 10.53 -0.76 5.22
C GLY A 160 11.47 -0.88 4.03
N LYS A 161 11.44 0.15 3.17
CA LYS A 161 12.23 0.23 1.95
C LYS A 161 12.56 1.67 1.60
N GLU A 162 13.81 1.94 1.20
CA GLU A 162 14.16 3.20 0.56
C GLU A 162 13.57 3.29 -0.85
N ILE A 163 12.96 4.44 -1.16
CA ILE A 163 12.36 4.72 -2.47
C ILE A 163 13.00 5.95 -3.13
N THR A 164 14.27 6.22 -2.81
CA THR A 164 15.04 7.35 -3.34
C THR A 164 15.03 7.39 -4.87
N ARG A 165 15.18 8.61 -5.43
CA ARG A 165 15.37 8.78 -6.87
C ARG A 165 16.60 7.99 -7.32
N LEU A 166 16.47 7.25 -8.41
CA LEU A 166 17.64 6.82 -9.16
C LEU A 166 18.34 8.11 -9.63
N VAL A 167 19.47 8.43 -9.03
CA VAL A 167 20.35 9.46 -9.54
C VAL A 167 20.92 8.89 -10.83
N ASN A 168 20.38 9.30 -11.97
CA ASN A 168 21.01 9.00 -13.26
C ASN A 168 22.35 9.76 -13.28
N HIS A 169 23.44 9.02 -13.13
CA HIS A 169 24.80 9.49 -13.40
C HIS A 169 25.05 9.45 -14.89
#